data_5ed30d8aeb656c13e12d05fa0deb28d8
#
_entry.id   5ed30d8aeb656c13e12d05fa0deb28d8
#
_cell.length_a   1.000
_cell.length_b   1.000
_cell.length_c   1.000
_cell.angle_alpha   90.00
_cell.angle_beta   90.00
_cell.angle_gamma   90.00
#
_symmetry.space_group_name_H-M   'P 1'
#
loop_
_entity.id
_entity.type
_entity.pdbx_description
1 polymer ?
#
loop_
_entity_poly.entity_id
_entity_poly.type
_entity_poly.pdbx_seq_one_letter_code
_entity_poly.pdbx_strand_id
1 'polypeptide(L)'
;MDLKLQDKVVLVTGGSKGIGAGIVRSFLAEGARVANVNRSTTEGIALEAEYAAQSKDCFFIQGDLSEVAACRNAIEATIQKFGRIDILVNNAGVNDSVGLDQGPDAFVESLKKNLIHCYSLVHYALDELKKSQGVIINISSKVAVTGQGGTSGYAAAKGGIDGLTREWAVDLVADGIRVNTVVPAETWTPLYEKWLNTMPDPAASRAAIERMIPLGQRFTTVEEMADMVVFLASPRSSHTTGQIVYVDGGYTHFDRKHT
;
A
#
# COMPACT_ATOMS: atom_id res chain seq x y z
N MET A 1 -17.76 3.72 14.51
CA MET A 1 -17.07 5.06 14.61
C MET A 1 -17.23 5.70 13.25
N ASP A 2 -17.73 6.91 13.16
CA ASP A 2 -17.74 7.66 11.89
C ASP A 2 -16.30 8.16 11.60
N LEU A 3 -15.73 7.74 10.48
CA LEU A 3 -14.36 8.08 10.07
C LEU A 3 -14.28 9.41 9.32
N LYS A 4 -15.42 10.02 8.97
CA LYS A 4 -15.51 11.32 8.27
C LYS A 4 -14.74 11.35 6.95
N LEU A 5 -14.87 10.30 6.17
CA LEU A 5 -14.23 10.14 4.86
C LEU A 5 -15.19 10.36 3.68
N GLN A 6 -16.45 10.66 3.98
CA GLN A 6 -17.45 11.00 2.96
C GLN A 6 -16.92 12.09 2.02
N ASP A 7 -17.01 11.86 0.71
CA ASP A 7 -16.59 12.75 -0.38
C ASP A 7 -15.07 13.08 -0.43
N LYS A 8 -14.23 12.46 0.41
CA LYS A 8 -12.78 12.57 0.32
C LYS A 8 -12.26 11.90 -0.93
N VAL A 9 -11.35 12.54 -1.63
CA VAL A 9 -10.72 11.99 -2.84
C VAL A 9 -9.44 11.24 -2.46
N VAL A 10 -9.40 9.98 -2.81
CA VAL A 10 -8.31 9.06 -2.51
C VAL A 10 -7.69 8.54 -3.80
N LEU A 11 -6.37 8.62 -3.93
CA LEU A 11 -5.63 7.89 -4.96
C LEU A 11 -4.94 6.68 -4.35
N VAL A 12 -5.29 5.48 -4.82
CA VAL A 12 -4.67 4.22 -4.40
C VAL A 12 -3.84 3.63 -5.53
N THR A 13 -2.57 3.36 -5.28
CA THR A 13 -1.72 2.68 -6.27
C THR A 13 -1.78 1.16 -6.09
N GLY A 14 -1.84 0.42 -7.20
CA GLY A 14 -1.99 -1.03 -7.17
C GLY A 14 -3.32 -1.50 -6.57
N GLY A 15 -4.38 -0.71 -6.71
CA GLY A 15 -5.66 -0.91 -6.03
C GLY A 15 -6.59 -1.96 -6.63
N SER A 16 -6.21 -2.69 -7.68
CA SER A 16 -7.13 -3.64 -8.33
C SER A 16 -7.06 -5.08 -7.80
N LYS A 17 -6.06 -5.41 -6.97
CA LYS A 17 -5.87 -6.77 -6.41
C LYS A 17 -5.35 -6.72 -4.97
N GLY A 18 -5.54 -7.81 -4.24
CA GLY A 18 -4.95 -8.03 -2.92
C GLY A 18 -5.23 -6.89 -1.94
N ILE A 19 -4.21 -6.48 -1.18
CA ILE A 19 -4.31 -5.41 -0.18
C ILE A 19 -4.87 -4.12 -0.78
N GLY A 20 -4.39 -3.72 -1.97
CA GLY A 20 -4.86 -2.50 -2.62
C GLY A 20 -6.35 -2.53 -2.96
N ALA A 21 -6.88 -3.67 -3.43
CA ALA A 21 -8.32 -3.80 -3.69
C ALA A 21 -9.16 -3.72 -2.40
N GLY A 22 -8.68 -4.30 -1.31
CA GLY A 22 -9.31 -4.13 0.00
C GLY A 22 -9.34 -2.66 0.43
N ILE A 23 -8.21 -1.96 0.29
CA ILE A 23 -8.13 -0.53 0.59
C ILE A 23 -9.14 0.28 -0.23
N VAL A 24 -9.21 0.04 -1.56
CA VAL A 24 -10.21 0.71 -2.43
C VAL A 24 -11.64 0.45 -1.93
N ARG A 25 -11.97 -0.82 -1.65
CA ARG A 25 -13.30 -1.20 -1.16
C ARG A 25 -13.65 -0.54 0.17
N SER A 26 -12.72 -0.52 1.11
CA SER A 26 -12.94 0.09 2.43
C SER A 26 -13.14 1.61 2.33
N PHE A 27 -12.35 2.33 1.51
CA PHE A 27 -12.60 3.75 1.27
C PHE A 27 -13.96 4.03 0.62
N LEU A 28 -14.35 3.23 -0.38
CA LEU A 28 -15.66 3.35 -1.02
C LEU A 28 -16.83 3.00 -0.07
N ALA A 29 -16.61 2.10 0.89
CA ALA A 29 -17.59 1.80 1.95
C ALA A 29 -17.80 3.00 2.88
N GLU A 30 -16.75 3.76 3.18
CA GLU A 30 -16.78 5.00 3.98
C GLU A 30 -17.24 6.24 3.18
N GLY A 31 -17.72 6.06 1.93
CA GLY A 31 -18.24 7.13 1.09
C GLY A 31 -17.18 8.01 0.42
N ALA A 32 -15.93 7.59 0.40
CA ALA A 32 -14.88 8.29 -0.33
C ALA A 32 -15.00 8.08 -1.85
N ARG A 33 -14.40 8.98 -2.62
CA ARG A 33 -14.25 8.92 -4.08
C ARG A 33 -12.85 8.42 -4.40
N VAL A 34 -12.72 7.30 -5.08
CA VAL A 34 -11.44 6.60 -5.20
C VAL A 34 -10.95 6.56 -6.64
N ALA A 35 -9.76 7.09 -6.91
CA ALA A 35 -8.97 6.79 -8.09
C ALA A 35 -8.04 5.61 -7.78
N ASN A 36 -7.93 4.69 -8.73
CA ASN A 36 -7.12 3.49 -8.61
C ASN A 36 -6.21 3.37 -9.83
N VAL A 37 -4.89 3.35 -9.62
CA VAL A 37 -3.92 3.22 -10.72
C VAL A 37 -3.19 1.88 -10.65
N ASN A 38 -3.19 1.12 -11.77
CA ASN A 38 -2.36 -0.07 -11.94
C ASN A 38 -2.20 -0.46 -13.42
N ARG A 39 -1.32 -1.43 -13.66
CA ARG A 39 -0.98 -1.89 -15.02
C ARG A 39 -2.08 -2.74 -15.66
N SER A 40 -2.73 -3.59 -14.87
CA SER A 40 -3.72 -4.55 -15.35
C SER A 40 -5.07 -3.88 -15.58
N THR A 41 -5.51 -3.85 -16.84
CA THR A 41 -6.79 -3.24 -17.25
C THR A 41 -7.99 -4.08 -16.84
N THR A 42 -7.90 -5.38 -16.96
CA THR A 42 -9.04 -6.28 -16.71
C THR A 42 -9.63 -6.12 -15.33
N GLU A 43 -8.79 -6.20 -14.29
CA GLU A 43 -9.24 -6.08 -12.91
C GLU A 43 -9.56 -4.63 -12.53
N GLY A 44 -8.85 -3.66 -13.13
CA GLY A 44 -9.14 -2.25 -12.90
C GLY A 44 -10.52 -1.84 -13.41
N ILE A 45 -10.84 -2.20 -14.64
CA ILE A 45 -12.13 -1.96 -15.27
C ILE A 45 -13.25 -2.73 -14.54
N ALA A 46 -13.01 -3.98 -14.15
CA ALA A 46 -13.98 -4.77 -13.41
C ALA A 46 -14.33 -4.12 -12.07
N LEU A 47 -13.34 -3.63 -11.33
CA LEU A 47 -13.55 -2.94 -10.05
C LEU A 47 -14.31 -1.62 -10.23
N GLU A 48 -13.97 -0.82 -11.25
CA GLU A 48 -14.68 0.41 -11.57
C GLU A 48 -16.17 0.12 -11.91
N ALA A 49 -16.43 -0.88 -12.74
CA ALA A 49 -17.78 -1.27 -13.11
C ALA A 49 -18.60 -1.81 -11.93
N GLU A 50 -17.98 -2.61 -11.04
CA GLU A 50 -18.60 -3.11 -9.80
C GLU A 50 -19.15 -1.98 -8.95
N TYR A 51 -18.37 -0.90 -8.78
CA TYR A 51 -18.76 0.22 -7.92
C TYR A 51 -19.62 1.27 -8.62
N ALA A 52 -19.47 1.44 -9.94
CA ALA A 52 -20.40 2.25 -10.72
C ALA A 52 -21.84 1.73 -10.64
N ALA A 53 -22.02 0.39 -10.64
CA ALA A 53 -23.32 -0.25 -10.45
C ALA A 53 -23.96 0.05 -9.07
N GLN A 54 -23.15 0.43 -8.07
CA GLN A 54 -23.57 0.83 -6.74
C GLN A 54 -23.65 2.35 -6.56
N SER A 55 -23.54 3.13 -7.64
CA SER A 55 -23.49 4.60 -7.61
C SER A 55 -22.35 5.15 -6.73
N LYS A 56 -21.21 4.45 -6.68
CA LYS A 56 -20.00 4.86 -5.98
C LYS A 56 -18.93 5.31 -6.96
N ASP A 57 -18.20 6.33 -6.59
CA ASP A 57 -17.16 6.96 -7.40
C ASP A 57 -15.83 6.16 -7.32
N CYS A 58 -15.70 5.11 -8.12
CA CYS A 58 -14.46 4.39 -8.37
C CYS A 58 -13.97 4.72 -9.80
N PHE A 59 -12.74 5.19 -9.95
CA PHE A 59 -12.15 5.57 -11.23
C PHE A 59 -10.85 4.82 -11.48
N PHE A 60 -10.78 4.06 -12.57
CA PHE A 60 -9.60 3.32 -12.94
C PHE A 60 -8.68 4.11 -13.88
N ILE A 61 -7.40 4.12 -13.57
CA ILE A 61 -6.32 4.73 -14.38
C ILE A 61 -5.34 3.62 -14.75
N GLN A 62 -5.12 3.38 -16.04
CA GLN A 62 -4.07 2.48 -16.46
C GLN A 62 -2.71 3.18 -16.43
N GLY A 63 -1.71 2.58 -15.79
CA GLY A 63 -0.35 3.10 -15.76
C GLY A 63 0.66 2.11 -15.19
N ASP A 64 1.87 2.10 -15.77
CA ASP A 64 3.04 1.45 -15.18
C ASP A 64 3.82 2.48 -14.36
N LEU A 65 3.72 2.39 -13.04
CA LEU A 65 4.33 3.36 -12.13
C LEU A 65 5.86 3.26 -12.04
N SER A 66 6.49 2.25 -12.66
CA SER A 66 7.94 2.26 -12.86
C SER A 66 8.40 3.40 -13.78
N GLU A 67 7.47 3.95 -14.56
CA GLU A 67 7.66 5.10 -15.43
C GLU A 67 7.20 6.39 -14.74
N VAL A 68 8.10 7.36 -14.56
CA VAL A 68 7.81 8.64 -13.87
C VAL A 68 6.66 9.40 -14.53
N ALA A 69 6.56 9.33 -15.86
CA ALA A 69 5.46 9.95 -16.60
C ALA A 69 4.09 9.38 -16.23
N ALA A 70 4.00 8.06 -15.96
CA ALA A 70 2.76 7.43 -15.51
C ALA A 70 2.35 7.89 -14.11
N CYS A 71 3.32 8.17 -13.23
CA CYS A 71 3.03 8.76 -11.92
C CYS A 71 2.38 10.15 -12.05
N ARG A 72 2.95 11.00 -12.90
CA ARG A 72 2.39 12.34 -13.20
C ARG A 72 0.96 12.21 -13.76
N ASN A 73 0.79 11.38 -14.79
CA ASN A 73 -0.50 11.18 -15.43
C ASN A 73 -1.58 10.70 -14.46
N ALA A 74 -1.22 9.83 -13.51
CA ALA A 74 -2.16 9.34 -12.49
C ALA A 74 -2.66 10.47 -11.58
N ILE A 75 -1.78 11.38 -11.17
CA ILE A 75 -2.13 12.57 -10.39
C ILE A 75 -3.04 13.50 -11.20
N GLU A 76 -2.62 13.86 -12.42
CA GLU A 76 -3.36 14.76 -13.30
C GLU A 76 -4.76 14.20 -13.64
N ALA A 77 -4.88 12.91 -13.96
CA ALA A 77 -6.16 12.26 -14.23
C ALA A 77 -7.07 12.24 -13.00
N THR A 78 -6.52 12.04 -11.79
CA THR A 78 -7.28 12.10 -10.54
C THR A 78 -7.83 13.50 -10.30
N ILE A 79 -6.99 14.53 -10.48
CA ILE A 79 -7.39 15.94 -10.34
C ILE A 79 -8.44 16.32 -11.39
N GLN A 80 -8.24 15.91 -12.65
CA GLN A 80 -9.20 16.16 -13.72
C GLN A 80 -10.58 15.52 -13.43
N LYS A 81 -10.59 14.31 -12.87
CA LYS A 81 -11.83 13.56 -12.56
C LYS A 81 -12.55 14.12 -11.34
N PHE A 82 -11.81 14.43 -10.27
CA PHE A 82 -12.39 14.69 -8.96
C PHE A 82 -12.10 16.09 -8.39
N GLY A 83 -11.24 16.87 -9.04
CA GLY A 83 -10.94 18.27 -8.70
C GLY A 83 -9.94 18.46 -7.56
N ARG A 84 -9.51 17.39 -6.87
CA ARG A 84 -8.60 17.43 -5.70
C ARG A 84 -8.00 16.07 -5.37
N ILE A 85 -7.05 16.06 -4.46
CA ILE A 85 -6.55 14.85 -3.77
C ILE A 85 -6.48 15.16 -2.28
N ASP A 86 -7.18 14.36 -1.44
CA ASP A 86 -7.12 14.43 0.02
C ASP A 86 -6.18 13.37 0.60
N ILE A 87 -6.12 12.19 -0.03
CA ILE A 87 -5.39 11.04 0.49
C ILE A 87 -4.63 10.37 -0.65
N LEU A 88 -3.34 10.11 -0.43
CA LEU A 88 -2.51 9.29 -1.33
C LEU A 88 -2.10 8.01 -0.62
N VAL A 89 -2.43 6.85 -1.21
CA VAL A 89 -2.03 5.54 -0.70
C VAL A 89 -1.00 4.91 -1.65
N ASN A 90 0.26 4.89 -1.24
CA ASN A 90 1.36 4.23 -1.93
C ASN A 90 1.38 2.74 -1.57
N ASN A 91 0.58 1.94 -2.28
CA ASN A 91 0.46 0.50 -2.06
C ASN A 91 1.14 -0.33 -3.16
N ALA A 92 1.27 0.18 -4.39
CA ALA A 92 1.90 -0.56 -5.48
C ALA A 92 3.29 -1.08 -5.09
N GLY A 93 3.59 -2.29 -5.48
CA GLY A 93 4.88 -2.93 -5.26
C GLY A 93 4.81 -4.43 -5.52
N VAL A 94 5.98 -5.02 -5.72
CA VAL A 94 6.14 -6.45 -5.97
C VAL A 94 7.45 -6.94 -5.40
N ASN A 95 7.43 -8.06 -4.67
CA ASN A 95 8.65 -8.78 -4.37
C ASN A 95 9.08 -9.53 -5.63
N ASP A 96 10.06 -8.98 -6.33
CA ASP A 96 10.57 -9.48 -7.61
C ASP A 96 11.80 -10.37 -7.46
N SER A 97 12.10 -10.80 -6.24
CA SER A 97 13.18 -11.75 -5.89
C SER A 97 14.56 -11.31 -6.39
N VAL A 98 14.82 -10.00 -6.40
CA VAL A 98 16.13 -9.46 -6.78
C VAL A 98 17.09 -9.54 -5.59
N GLY A 99 17.93 -10.56 -5.59
CA GLY A 99 19.01 -10.79 -4.61
C GLY A 99 20.36 -10.27 -5.09
N LEU A 100 21.45 -10.77 -4.50
CA LEU A 100 22.81 -10.32 -4.81
C LEU A 100 23.35 -10.84 -6.15
N ASP A 101 22.82 -11.95 -6.63
CA ASP A 101 23.25 -12.63 -7.85
C ASP A 101 22.64 -12.03 -9.14
N GLN A 102 21.61 -11.20 -9.04
CA GLN A 102 20.98 -10.56 -10.20
C GLN A 102 21.68 -9.28 -10.67
N GLY A 103 22.62 -8.75 -9.90
CA GLY A 103 23.46 -7.61 -10.26
C GLY A 103 22.81 -6.22 -10.08
N PRO A 104 23.63 -5.14 -10.28
CA PRO A 104 23.21 -3.77 -9.97
C PRO A 104 22.04 -3.25 -10.80
N ASP A 105 21.97 -3.60 -12.08
CA ASP A 105 20.89 -3.12 -12.97
C ASP A 105 19.53 -3.66 -12.53
N ALA A 106 19.44 -4.94 -12.20
CA ALA A 106 18.23 -5.53 -11.65
C ALA A 106 17.83 -4.89 -10.32
N PHE A 107 18.80 -4.55 -9.47
CA PHE A 107 18.56 -3.84 -8.22
C PHE A 107 17.94 -2.46 -8.47
N VAL A 108 18.48 -1.67 -9.41
CA VAL A 108 17.90 -0.36 -9.80
C VAL A 108 16.49 -0.51 -10.33
N GLU A 109 16.23 -1.51 -11.20
CA GLU A 109 14.87 -1.77 -11.71
C GLU A 109 13.90 -2.19 -10.59
N SER A 110 14.36 -2.93 -9.58
CA SER A 110 13.55 -3.26 -8.41
C SER A 110 13.19 -2.00 -7.60
N LEU A 111 14.12 -1.05 -7.44
CA LEU A 111 13.84 0.24 -6.79
C LEU A 111 12.82 1.08 -7.57
N LYS A 112 12.89 1.10 -8.90
CA LYS A 112 11.86 1.79 -9.72
C LYS A 112 10.46 1.23 -9.46
N LYS A 113 10.32 -0.08 -9.41
CA LYS A 113 9.04 -0.78 -9.19
C LYS A 113 8.49 -0.63 -7.77
N ASN A 114 9.34 -0.37 -6.76
CA ASN A 114 8.97 -0.50 -5.35
C ASN A 114 9.20 0.75 -4.49
N LEU A 115 9.96 1.76 -4.97
CA LEU A 115 10.33 2.95 -4.19
C LEU A 115 10.18 4.25 -4.98
N ILE A 116 10.77 4.34 -6.19
CA ILE A 116 10.88 5.61 -6.93
C ILE A 116 9.50 6.19 -7.24
N HIS A 117 8.53 5.33 -7.58
CA HIS A 117 7.15 5.79 -7.85
C HIS A 117 6.50 6.42 -6.61
N CYS A 118 6.80 5.96 -5.39
CA CYS A 118 6.25 6.56 -4.18
C CYS A 118 6.69 8.02 -4.04
N TYR A 119 7.99 8.29 -4.25
CA TYR A 119 8.51 9.65 -4.27
C TYR A 119 7.87 10.48 -5.39
N SER A 120 7.81 9.95 -6.60
CA SER A 120 7.27 10.66 -7.77
C SER A 120 5.80 11.05 -7.58
N LEU A 121 4.98 10.15 -7.03
CA LEU A 121 3.57 10.42 -6.76
C LEU A 121 3.39 11.50 -5.69
N VAL A 122 4.14 11.45 -4.59
CA VAL A 122 4.11 12.49 -3.56
C VAL A 122 4.55 13.84 -4.13
N HIS A 123 5.63 13.86 -4.93
CA HIS A 123 6.12 15.07 -5.58
C HIS A 123 5.03 15.72 -6.47
N TYR A 124 4.38 14.95 -7.33
CA TYR A 124 3.34 15.50 -8.23
C TYR A 124 2.02 15.82 -7.52
N ALA A 125 1.70 15.16 -6.41
CA ALA A 125 0.51 15.42 -5.63
C ALA A 125 0.69 16.55 -4.59
N LEU A 126 1.90 17.05 -4.39
CA LEU A 126 2.26 17.92 -3.26
C LEU A 126 1.37 19.14 -3.12
N ASP A 127 1.12 19.87 -4.21
CA ASP A 127 0.29 21.07 -4.19
C ASP A 127 -1.16 20.78 -3.77
N GLU A 128 -1.72 19.67 -4.25
CA GLU A 128 -3.09 19.27 -3.87
C GLU A 128 -3.16 18.78 -2.42
N LEU A 129 -2.16 18.02 -1.98
CA LEU A 129 -2.05 17.60 -0.58
C LEU A 129 -1.89 18.79 0.38
N LYS A 130 -1.15 19.83 0.00
CA LYS A 130 -1.05 21.07 0.78
C LYS A 130 -2.39 21.80 0.86
N LYS A 131 -3.10 21.96 -0.25
CA LYS A 131 -4.43 22.60 -0.28
C LYS A 131 -5.46 21.86 0.59
N SER A 132 -5.39 20.54 0.60
CA SER A 132 -6.34 19.70 1.34
C SER A 132 -5.96 19.44 2.79
N GLN A 133 -4.72 19.80 3.21
CA GLN A 133 -4.09 19.34 4.45
C GLN A 133 -4.17 17.81 4.55
N GLY A 134 -3.73 17.16 3.48
CA GLY A 134 -4.02 15.77 3.16
C GLY A 134 -3.27 14.73 3.99
N VAL A 135 -3.39 13.48 3.57
CA VAL A 135 -2.73 12.36 4.23
C VAL A 135 -2.02 11.47 3.21
N ILE A 136 -0.82 11.04 3.57
CA ILE A 136 -0.05 10.03 2.81
C ILE A 136 0.01 8.75 3.66
N ILE A 137 -0.42 7.64 3.08
CA ILE A 137 -0.26 6.31 3.68
C ILE A 137 0.62 5.47 2.77
N ASN A 138 1.72 4.99 3.32
CA ASN A 138 2.63 4.09 2.63
C ASN A 138 2.38 2.64 3.07
N ILE A 139 2.45 1.68 2.14
CA ILE A 139 2.44 0.26 2.46
C ILE A 139 3.87 -0.27 2.34
N SER A 140 4.47 -0.56 3.50
CA SER A 140 5.80 -1.15 3.60
C SER A 140 5.74 -2.68 3.57
N SER A 141 6.62 -3.34 4.29
CA SER A 141 6.66 -4.79 4.48
C SER A 141 7.52 -5.14 5.69
N LYS A 142 7.26 -6.27 6.34
CA LYS A 142 8.15 -6.81 7.39
C LYS A 142 9.61 -6.89 6.96
N VAL A 143 9.89 -7.09 5.67
CA VAL A 143 11.27 -7.19 5.15
C VAL A 143 12.06 -5.89 5.27
N ALA A 144 11.43 -4.77 5.57
CA ALA A 144 12.12 -3.53 5.91
C ALA A 144 12.97 -3.64 7.20
N VAL A 145 12.60 -4.57 8.10
CA VAL A 145 13.24 -4.77 9.41
C VAL A 145 13.65 -6.21 9.68
N THR A 146 13.22 -7.17 8.84
CA THR A 146 13.61 -8.59 8.93
C THR A 146 14.40 -9.00 7.70
N GLY A 147 15.32 -9.97 7.84
CA GLY A 147 15.96 -10.61 6.70
C GLY A 147 15.10 -11.74 6.13
N GLN A 148 14.87 -11.74 4.82
CA GLN A 148 14.18 -12.84 4.12
C GLN A 148 15.14 -13.66 3.24
N GLY A 149 16.20 -13.03 2.72
CA GLY A 149 17.10 -13.63 1.73
C GLY A 149 16.57 -13.53 0.30
N GLY A 150 17.47 -13.34 -0.68
CA GLY A 150 17.12 -13.31 -2.11
C GLY A 150 16.21 -12.14 -2.56
N THR A 151 16.06 -11.10 -1.76
CA THR A 151 15.12 -9.99 -2.01
C THR A 151 15.72 -8.61 -1.70
N SER A 152 17.01 -8.42 -2.00
CA SER A 152 17.76 -7.20 -1.66
C SER A 152 17.10 -5.93 -2.17
N GLY A 153 16.63 -5.93 -3.43
CA GLY A 153 15.98 -4.78 -4.04
C GLY A 153 14.67 -4.41 -3.33
N TYR A 154 13.84 -5.40 -3.05
CA TYR A 154 12.57 -5.20 -2.34
C TYR A 154 12.78 -4.75 -0.89
N ALA A 155 13.73 -5.37 -0.17
CA ALA A 155 14.05 -5.01 1.21
C ALA A 155 14.58 -3.57 1.30
N ALA A 156 15.50 -3.18 0.41
CA ALA A 156 16.01 -1.81 0.34
C ALA A 156 14.88 -0.80 0.03
N ALA A 157 13.99 -1.13 -0.91
CA ALA A 157 12.84 -0.28 -1.24
C ALA A 157 11.91 -0.08 -0.04
N LYS A 158 11.54 -1.16 0.66
CA LYS A 158 10.61 -1.08 1.80
C LYS A 158 11.26 -0.40 3.02
N GLY A 159 12.54 -0.62 3.27
CA GLY A 159 13.30 0.17 4.25
C GLY A 159 13.40 1.65 3.89
N GLY A 160 13.56 1.96 2.60
CA GLY A 160 13.51 3.31 2.06
C GLY A 160 12.15 3.99 2.27
N ILE A 161 11.03 3.27 2.07
CA ILE A 161 9.68 3.76 2.35
C ILE A 161 9.52 4.15 3.83
N ASP A 162 10.01 3.34 4.76
CA ASP A 162 9.95 3.64 6.19
C ASP A 162 10.81 4.86 6.55
N GLY A 163 11.96 5.05 5.88
CA GLY A 163 12.77 6.25 5.98
C GLY A 163 12.05 7.48 5.47
N LEU A 164 11.48 7.42 4.25
CA LEU A 164 10.73 8.51 3.63
C LEU A 164 9.47 8.88 4.42
N THR A 165 8.83 7.92 5.08
CA THR A 165 7.67 8.19 5.93
C THR A 165 8.01 9.14 7.08
N ARG A 166 9.14 8.92 7.75
CA ARG A 166 9.60 9.80 8.82
C ARG A 166 10.06 11.16 8.30
N GLU A 167 10.81 11.16 7.21
CA GLU A 167 11.30 12.38 6.56
C GLU A 167 10.14 13.27 6.11
N TRP A 168 9.20 12.74 5.33
CA TRP A 168 8.05 13.50 4.85
C TRP A 168 7.11 13.93 5.98
N ALA A 169 7.01 13.18 7.07
CA ALA A 169 6.23 13.59 8.24
C ALA A 169 6.79 14.87 8.86
N VAL A 170 8.12 15.06 8.86
CA VAL A 170 8.78 16.28 9.33
C VAL A 170 8.66 17.39 8.30
N ASP A 171 8.97 17.12 7.03
CA ASP A 171 8.93 18.11 5.95
C ASP A 171 7.55 18.76 5.79
N LEU A 172 6.49 17.98 5.95
CA LEU A 172 5.12 18.39 5.60
C LEU A 172 4.26 18.76 6.83
N VAL A 173 4.81 18.72 8.03
CA VAL A 173 4.06 19.00 9.27
C VAL A 173 3.51 20.44 9.31
N ALA A 174 4.28 21.41 8.78
CA ALA A 174 3.87 22.81 8.72
C ALA A 174 2.69 23.05 7.76
N ASP A 175 2.54 22.17 6.76
CA ASP A 175 1.42 22.17 5.80
C ASP A 175 0.19 21.39 6.33
N GLY A 176 0.25 20.85 7.55
CA GLY A 176 -0.81 20.06 8.16
C GLY A 176 -1.00 18.67 7.56
N ILE A 177 -0.02 18.19 6.78
CA ILE A 177 -0.06 16.88 6.13
C ILE A 177 0.47 15.81 7.09
N ARG A 178 -0.22 14.68 7.16
CA ARG A 178 0.22 13.52 7.94
C ARG A 178 0.75 12.42 7.03
N VAL A 179 1.83 11.76 7.46
CA VAL A 179 2.45 10.67 6.72
C VAL A 179 2.67 9.48 7.64
N ASN A 180 2.09 8.34 7.32
CA ASN A 180 2.24 7.10 8.11
C ASN A 180 2.44 5.89 7.21
N THR A 181 3.00 4.84 7.77
CA THR A 181 3.18 3.54 7.09
C THR A 181 2.38 2.45 7.78
N VAL A 182 1.75 1.58 6.99
CA VAL A 182 1.20 0.31 7.45
C VAL A 182 2.08 -0.83 6.92
N VAL A 183 2.46 -1.73 7.82
CA VAL A 183 3.39 -2.83 7.54
C VAL A 183 2.69 -4.18 7.63
N PRO A 184 2.46 -4.85 6.49
CA PRO A 184 2.04 -6.25 6.47
C PRO A 184 3.21 -7.20 6.75
N ALA A 185 2.89 -8.35 7.32
CA ALA A 185 3.73 -9.54 7.21
C ALA A 185 3.08 -10.55 6.26
N GLU A 186 2.54 -11.63 6.77
CA GLU A 186 1.88 -12.67 6.00
C GLU A 186 0.40 -12.33 5.82
N THR A 187 0.04 -11.69 4.71
CA THR A 187 -1.34 -11.33 4.37
C THR A 187 -1.88 -12.25 3.28
N TRP A 188 -3.06 -12.84 3.51
CA TRP A 188 -3.69 -13.73 2.53
C TRP A 188 -4.19 -12.93 1.32
N THR A 189 -3.56 -13.13 0.19
CA THR A 189 -3.89 -12.46 -1.09
C THR A 189 -3.86 -13.46 -2.22
N PRO A 190 -4.51 -13.17 -3.38
CA PRO A 190 -4.42 -14.03 -4.57
C PRO A 190 -2.98 -14.26 -5.05
N LEU A 191 -2.09 -13.28 -4.86
CA LEU A 191 -0.67 -13.43 -5.19
C LEU A 191 0.01 -14.42 -4.24
N TYR A 192 -0.30 -14.34 -2.94
CA TYR A 192 0.26 -15.24 -1.93
C TYR A 192 -0.23 -16.68 -2.15
N GLU A 193 -1.52 -16.86 -2.41
CA GLU A 193 -2.11 -18.15 -2.74
C GLU A 193 -1.47 -18.77 -3.99
N LYS A 194 -1.32 -17.98 -5.06
CA LYS A 194 -0.63 -18.41 -6.28
C LYS A 194 0.81 -18.84 -6.00
N TRP A 195 1.56 -18.09 -5.21
CA TRP A 195 2.93 -18.43 -4.84
C TRP A 195 2.95 -19.72 -4.00
N LEU A 196 2.08 -19.85 -3.02
CA LEU A 196 2.00 -21.03 -2.16
C LEU A 196 1.71 -22.31 -2.99
N ASN A 197 0.87 -22.20 -4.01
CA ASN A 197 0.53 -23.31 -4.92
C ASN A 197 1.72 -23.74 -5.81
N THR A 198 2.84 -23.02 -5.81
CA THR A 198 4.09 -23.47 -6.46
C THR A 198 4.95 -24.36 -5.56
N MET A 199 4.62 -24.49 -4.27
CA MET A 199 5.37 -25.31 -3.32
C MET A 199 5.10 -26.81 -3.53
N PRO A 200 6.05 -27.69 -3.18
CA PRO A 200 5.87 -29.14 -3.31
C PRO A 200 4.64 -29.68 -2.52
N ASP A 201 4.39 -29.10 -1.34
CA ASP A 201 3.20 -29.38 -0.51
C ASP A 201 2.62 -28.03 -0.03
N PRO A 202 1.65 -27.47 -0.77
CA PRO A 202 1.02 -26.19 -0.43
C PRO A 202 0.35 -26.19 0.94
N ALA A 203 -0.30 -27.30 1.32
CA ALA A 203 -1.02 -27.39 2.59
C ALA A 203 -0.07 -27.41 3.80
N ALA A 204 0.99 -28.22 3.73
CA ALA A 204 2.00 -28.25 4.78
C ALA A 204 2.77 -26.93 4.86
N SER A 205 3.09 -26.31 3.72
CA SER A 205 3.74 -25.00 3.65
C SER A 205 2.87 -23.91 4.27
N ARG A 206 1.58 -23.89 3.95
CA ARG A 206 0.60 -22.99 4.56
C ARG A 206 0.56 -23.14 6.08
N ALA A 207 0.39 -24.36 6.57
CA ALA A 207 0.32 -24.65 8.00
C ALA A 207 1.62 -24.27 8.72
N ALA A 208 2.79 -24.43 8.08
CA ALA A 208 4.08 -23.99 8.63
C ALA A 208 4.17 -22.48 8.79
N ILE A 209 3.70 -21.73 7.81
CA ILE A 209 3.68 -20.25 7.85
C ILE A 209 2.68 -19.76 8.90
N GLU A 210 1.48 -20.32 8.94
CA GLU A 210 0.44 -19.96 9.94
C GLU A 210 0.93 -20.13 11.36
N ARG A 211 1.67 -21.21 11.66
CA ARG A 211 2.28 -21.45 13.00
C ARG A 211 3.30 -20.37 13.40
N MET A 212 3.93 -19.69 12.44
CA MET A 212 4.88 -18.59 12.73
C MET A 212 4.18 -17.28 13.11
N ILE A 213 2.88 -17.16 12.88
CA ILE A 213 2.11 -15.96 13.19
C ILE A 213 1.55 -16.11 14.61
N PRO A 214 2.04 -15.31 15.60
CA PRO A 214 1.70 -15.54 17.00
C PRO A 214 0.21 -15.41 17.32
N LEU A 215 -0.44 -14.36 16.79
CA LEU A 215 -1.85 -14.11 17.07
C LEU A 215 -2.75 -14.96 16.16
N GLY A 216 -3.37 -15.96 16.74
CA GLY A 216 -4.37 -16.79 16.07
C GLY A 216 -3.82 -17.81 15.09
N GLN A 217 -2.51 -17.88 14.87
CA GLN A 217 -1.85 -18.80 13.92
C GLN A 217 -2.55 -18.82 12.54
N ARG A 218 -2.80 -17.64 12.01
CA ARG A 218 -3.47 -17.43 10.73
C ARG A 218 -2.87 -16.24 9.99
N PHE A 219 -3.04 -16.19 8.69
CA PHE A 219 -2.74 -15.01 7.89
C PHE A 219 -3.56 -13.80 8.33
N THR A 220 -2.96 -12.61 8.22
CA THR A 220 -3.70 -11.34 8.24
C THR A 220 -4.62 -11.29 7.03
N THR A 221 -5.82 -10.78 7.19
CA THR A 221 -6.75 -10.59 6.07
C THR A 221 -6.49 -9.26 5.35
N VAL A 222 -7.00 -9.16 4.13
CA VAL A 222 -6.93 -7.91 3.35
C VAL A 222 -7.72 -6.80 4.05
N GLU A 223 -8.84 -7.15 4.68
CA GLU A 223 -9.72 -6.24 5.41
C GLU A 223 -9.01 -5.65 6.65
N GLU A 224 -8.32 -6.48 7.43
CA GLU A 224 -7.54 -6.02 8.60
C GLU A 224 -6.46 -5.00 8.20
N MET A 225 -5.83 -5.20 7.04
CA MET A 225 -4.89 -4.23 6.47
C MET A 225 -5.59 -2.93 6.06
N ALA A 226 -6.71 -3.05 5.35
CA ALA A 226 -7.47 -1.92 4.84
C ALA A 226 -8.06 -1.07 5.97
N ASP A 227 -8.58 -1.68 7.02
CA ASP A 227 -9.14 -1.00 8.20
C ASP A 227 -8.10 -0.09 8.86
N MET A 228 -6.86 -0.56 9.02
CA MET A 228 -5.78 0.26 9.56
C MET A 228 -5.43 1.43 8.64
N VAL A 229 -5.37 1.20 7.33
CA VAL A 229 -5.10 2.25 6.33
C VAL A 229 -6.18 3.33 6.39
N VAL A 230 -7.45 2.94 6.37
CA VAL A 230 -8.59 3.86 6.38
C VAL A 230 -8.65 4.64 7.71
N PHE A 231 -8.38 3.98 8.84
CA PHE A 231 -8.28 4.65 10.14
C PHE A 231 -7.18 5.71 10.15
N LEU A 232 -5.95 5.37 9.73
CA LEU A 232 -4.82 6.29 9.70
C LEU A 232 -5.04 7.45 8.71
N ALA A 233 -5.75 7.22 7.62
CA ALA A 233 -6.13 8.25 6.66
C ALA A 233 -7.21 9.19 7.21
N SER A 234 -8.00 8.76 8.18
CA SER A 234 -9.15 9.50 8.69
C SER A 234 -8.76 10.64 9.66
N PRO A 235 -9.63 11.66 9.85
CA PRO A 235 -9.46 12.66 10.92
C PRO A 235 -9.46 12.08 12.33
N ARG A 236 -9.87 10.82 12.53
CA ARG A 236 -9.80 10.14 13.83
C ARG A 236 -8.38 9.85 14.27
N SER A 237 -7.45 9.87 13.33
CA SER A 237 -5.99 9.75 13.53
C SER A 237 -5.26 11.09 13.40
N SER A 238 -5.92 12.20 13.70
CA SER A 238 -5.43 13.58 13.44
C SER A 238 -4.11 13.93 14.13
N HIS A 239 -3.71 13.22 15.17
CA HIS A 239 -2.46 13.46 15.90
C HIS A 239 -1.43 12.33 15.71
N THR A 240 -1.56 11.56 14.59
CA THR A 240 -0.69 10.44 14.26
C THR A 240 0.03 10.74 12.96
N THR A 241 1.35 10.97 13.00
CA THR A 241 2.23 11.17 11.86
C THR A 241 3.61 10.59 12.11
N GLY A 242 4.34 10.19 11.08
CA GLY A 242 5.67 9.59 11.15
C GLY A 242 5.69 8.16 11.71
N GLN A 243 4.53 7.51 11.86
CA GLN A 243 4.43 6.20 12.48
C GLN A 243 4.55 5.05 11.49
N ILE A 244 5.19 3.98 11.96
CA ILE A 244 5.32 2.70 11.26
C ILE A 244 4.46 1.69 12.05
N VAL A 245 3.28 1.36 11.52
CA VAL A 245 2.28 0.55 12.21
C VAL A 245 2.22 -0.85 11.62
N TYR A 246 2.47 -1.85 12.45
CA TYR A 246 2.46 -3.26 12.04
C TYR A 246 1.06 -3.86 12.21
N VAL A 247 0.58 -4.51 11.15
CA VAL A 247 -0.64 -5.31 11.14
C VAL A 247 -0.25 -6.72 10.72
N ASP A 248 0.32 -7.48 11.65
CA ASP A 248 1.08 -8.70 11.33
C ASP A 248 0.86 -9.87 12.32
N GLY A 249 -0.09 -9.73 13.25
CA GLY A 249 -0.34 -10.73 14.27
C GLY A 249 0.84 -10.93 15.23
N GLY A 250 1.73 -9.95 15.36
CA GLY A 250 2.93 -10.02 16.22
C GLY A 250 4.13 -10.70 15.55
N TYR A 251 4.06 -11.02 14.27
CA TYR A 251 5.11 -11.74 13.53
C TYR A 251 6.47 -11.06 13.64
N THR A 252 6.53 -9.74 13.52
CA THR A 252 7.79 -8.99 13.44
C THR A 252 8.43 -8.75 14.81
N HIS A 253 7.64 -8.62 15.88
CA HIS A 253 8.10 -8.11 17.16
C HIS A 253 8.20 -9.16 18.27
N PHE A 254 7.69 -10.36 18.09
CA PHE A 254 7.81 -11.40 19.07
C PHE A 254 9.10 -12.20 18.86
N ASP A 255 9.97 -12.22 19.88
CA ASP A 255 11.20 -13.02 19.86
C ASP A 255 10.87 -14.51 20.04
N ARG A 256 10.27 -14.87 21.18
CA ARG A 256 9.94 -16.25 21.53
C ARG A 256 8.65 -16.32 22.33
N LYS A 257 7.89 -17.34 22.04
CA LYS A 257 6.85 -17.81 22.93
C LYS A 257 7.34 -19.13 23.56
N HIS A 258 7.66 -19.11 24.84
CA HIS A 258 7.86 -20.32 25.60
C HIS A 258 6.47 -20.83 26.03
N THR A 259 6.08 -21.96 25.50
CA THR A 259 4.88 -22.69 25.94
C THR A 259 5.30 -23.98 26.60
#